data_9772f299ec1de349dd5d33d133d2c156
#
_entry.id   9772f299ec1de349dd5d33d133d2c156
#
_cell.length_a   1.000
_cell.length_b   1.000
_cell.length_c   1.000
_cell.angle_alpha   90.00
_cell.angle_beta   90.00
_cell.angle_gamma   90.00
#
_symmetry.space_group_name_H-M   'P 1'
#
loop_
_entity.id
_entity.type
_entity.pdbx_description
1 polymer ?
#
loop_
_entity_poly.entity_id
_entity_poly.type
_entity_poly.pdbx_seq_one_letter_code
_entity_poly.pdbx_strand_id
1 'polypeptide(L)'
;MISVIVPIYNSEKYLDQCLASIVNQKYCDLEIILVNDGSTDSSGEICEKYKKRDNRVVLINKQNEGLVRARKDGVRIATGEYITFVDADDWIDVDTYVNLGDFKEDIVAYGLMEEYGYVSKAKTNYFADGYYDEHKIKECIIPEMLCTDNFFEFGMLPNLVCKLIKRSLFLKMMDEVSEDVTIGEDVDFFYRIVSEAKSLSIKSNCPYHYRQHSESMMKKDIPIETIKKLYLDLLMIKGLKEKKEWGVQLKKYIIFIMLLKRTDKVIDLIKEIKDIDGKVVIYGAGFFGKKVYDKLKTNKKIEELYIVDKEWKNLNQKLFLVGNPETIVDINPDKIIISILNEKVCSNVREYLVEMGVDNNKIIKINFSDLYMTEVFDM
;
A
#
# COMPACT_ATOMS: atom_id res chain seq x y z
N MET A 1 19.90 -12.78 -17.29
CA MET A 1 20.51 -11.75 -16.40
C MET A 1 19.44 -10.85 -15.79
N ILE A 2 19.57 -10.50 -14.51
CA ILE A 2 18.70 -9.58 -13.79
C ILE A 2 19.48 -8.32 -13.43
N SER A 3 18.95 -7.12 -13.72
CA SER A 3 19.47 -5.85 -13.20
C SER A 3 18.74 -5.47 -11.93
N VAL A 4 19.45 -5.45 -10.80
CA VAL A 4 18.97 -5.02 -9.50
C VAL A 4 19.26 -3.54 -9.34
N ILE A 5 18.24 -2.71 -9.29
CA ILE A 5 18.35 -1.25 -9.22
C ILE A 5 18.08 -0.80 -7.78
N VAL A 6 19.03 -0.07 -7.20
CA VAL A 6 18.95 0.46 -5.84
C VAL A 6 18.98 1.99 -5.91
N PRO A 7 17.84 2.68 -5.77
CA PRO A 7 17.80 4.12 -5.59
C PRO A 7 18.28 4.48 -4.18
N ILE A 8 19.21 5.43 -4.05
CA ILE A 8 19.87 5.73 -2.79
C ILE A 8 19.85 7.24 -2.54
N TYR A 9 19.28 7.64 -1.39
CA TYR A 9 19.35 9.01 -0.90
C TYR A 9 19.38 9.03 0.64
N ASN A 10 20.49 9.48 1.22
CA ASN A 10 20.69 9.60 2.67
C ASN A 10 20.31 8.33 3.45
N SER A 11 20.90 7.19 3.07
CA SER A 11 20.56 5.86 3.60
C SER A 11 21.72 5.18 4.33
N GLU A 12 22.75 5.93 4.75
CA GLU A 12 23.99 5.39 5.35
C GLU A 12 23.74 4.35 6.45
N LYS A 13 22.66 4.53 7.23
CA LYS A 13 22.30 3.68 8.37
C LYS A 13 21.97 2.23 7.97
N TYR A 14 21.38 2.02 6.80
CA TYR A 14 20.83 0.73 6.39
C TYR A 14 21.50 0.17 5.12
N LEU A 15 22.15 1.03 4.35
CA LEU A 15 22.66 0.74 3.02
C LEU A 15 23.65 -0.43 2.98
N ASP A 16 24.52 -0.57 3.99
CA ASP A 16 25.49 -1.68 4.02
C ASP A 16 24.77 -3.04 4.12
N GLN A 17 23.71 -3.16 4.92
CA GLN A 17 22.87 -4.37 5.00
C GLN A 17 22.15 -4.64 3.68
N CYS A 18 21.58 -3.62 3.07
CA CYS A 18 20.91 -3.71 1.77
C CYS A 18 21.87 -4.26 0.72
N LEU A 19 23.00 -3.60 0.50
CA LEU A 19 23.96 -3.98 -0.53
C LEU A 19 24.59 -5.34 -0.26
N ALA A 20 24.88 -5.67 1.01
CA ALA A 20 25.37 -6.99 1.40
C ALA A 20 24.38 -8.10 1.01
N SER A 21 23.08 -7.87 1.17
CA SER A 21 22.04 -8.86 0.80
C SER A 21 21.98 -9.10 -0.71
N ILE A 22 22.30 -8.09 -1.52
CA ILE A 22 22.28 -8.17 -2.98
C ILE A 22 23.56 -8.81 -3.53
N VAL A 23 24.74 -8.39 -3.07
CA VAL A 23 26.02 -8.92 -3.60
C VAL A 23 26.25 -10.39 -3.22
N ASN A 24 25.65 -10.84 -2.10
CA ASN A 24 25.75 -12.23 -1.64
C ASN A 24 24.65 -13.16 -2.21
N GLN A 25 23.88 -12.72 -3.20
CA GLN A 25 22.87 -13.57 -3.83
C GLN A 25 23.49 -14.83 -4.44
N LYS A 26 22.84 -15.99 -4.22
CA LYS A 26 23.24 -17.26 -4.84
C LYS A 26 23.04 -17.28 -6.36
N TYR A 27 22.13 -16.46 -6.87
CA TYR A 27 21.95 -16.25 -8.31
C TYR A 27 23.03 -15.30 -8.83
N CYS A 28 23.96 -15.82 -9.66
CA CYS A 28 25.17 -15.10 -10.03
C CYS A 28 25.00 -14.16 -11.24
N ASP A 29 24.01 -14.40 -12.10
CA ASP A 29 23.82 -13.64 -13.35
C ASP A 29 23.08 -12.31 -13.06
N LEU A 30 23.73 -11.45 -12.26
CA LEU A 30 23.25 -10.16 -11.80
C LEU A 30 24.09 -9.00 -12.29
N GLU A 31 23.43 -7.90 -12.62
CA GLU A 31 23.96 -6.55 -12.71
C GLU A 31 23.36 -5.74 -11.54
N ILE A 32 24.16 -5.00 -10.80
CA ILE A 32 23.76 -4.25 -9.61
C ILE A 32 23.96 -2.76 -9.89
N ILE A 33 22.88 -2.00 -9.99
CA ILE A 33 22.91 -0.60 -10.37
C ILE A 33 22.56 0.24 -9.15
N LEU A 34 23.57 0.93 -8.61
CA LEU A 34 23.42 1.86 -7.50
C LEU A 34 23.21 3.26 -8.05
N VAL A 35 22.09 3.88 -7.73
CA VAL A 35 21.78 5.25 -8.16
C VAL A 35 21.82 6.16 -6.94
N ASN A 36 22.97 6.78 -6.68
CA ASN A 36 23.13 7.77 -5.61
C ASN A 36 22.56 9.11 -6.07
N ASP A 37 21.34 9.41 -5.63
CA ASP A 37 20.57 10.59 -5.99
C ASP A 37 20.93 11.80 -5.11
N GLY A 38 22.23 12.15 -5.09
CA GLY A 38 22.73 13.34 -4.41
C GLY A 38 22.75 13.23 -2.88
N SER A 39 23.08 12.05 -2.32
CA SER A 39 23.23 11.89 -0.88
C SER A 39 24.27 12.82 -0.30
N THR A 40 24.01 13.34 0.90
CA THR A 40 24.85 14.25 1.67
C THR A 40 25.48 13.59 2.91
N ASP A 41 25.09 12.35 3.18
CA ASP A 41 25.66 11.49 4.22
C ASP A 41 26.73 10.53 3.64
N SER A 42 27.16 9.52 4.39
CA SER A 42 28.17 8.55 3.97
C SER A 42 27.68 7.53 2.92
N SER A 43 26.43 7.65 2.41
CA SER A 43 25.89 6.70 1.43
C SER A 43 26.74 6.61 0.16
N GLY A 44 27.27 7.75 -0.34
CA GLY A 44 28.15 7.78 -1.51
C GLY A 44 29.46 7.00 -1.30
N GLU A 45 30.06 7.11 -0.12
CA GLU A 45 31.29 6.38 0.23
C GLU A 45 31.05 4.87 0.32
N ILE A 46 29.89 4.48 0.87
CA ILE A 46 29.45 3.07 0.93
C ILE A 46 29.31 2.51 -0.50
N CYS A 47 28.64 3.23 -1.40
CA CYS A 47 28.47 2.83 -2.80
C CYS A 47 29.82 2.62 -3.49
N GLU A 48 30.77 3.56 -3.34
CA GLU A 48 32.11 3.44 -3.93
C GLU A 48 32.88 2.23 -3.38
N LYS A 49 32.72 1.89 -2.10
CA LYS A 49 33.30 0.69 -1.48
C LYS A 49 32.79 -0.59 -2.15
N TYR A 50 31.46 -0.71 -2.41
CA TYR A 50 30.88 -1.88 -3.06
C TYR A 50 31.29 -1.97 -4.54
N LYS A 51 31.28 -0.86 -5.27
CA LYS A 51 31.74 -0.79 -6.65
C LYS A 51 33.22 -1.28 -6.83
N LYS A 52 34.08 -0.96 -5.85
CA LYS A 52 35.48 -1.43 -5.88
C LYS A 52 35.65 -2.92 -5.57
N ARG A 53 34.67 -3.54 -4.87
CA ARG A 53 34.75 -4.92 -4.38
C ARG A 53 34.07 -5.92 -5.31
N ASP A 54 33.07 -5.49 -6.07
CA ASP A 54 32.23 -6.35 -6.91
C ASP A 54 32.11 -5.72 -8.31
N ASN A 55 32.59 -6.41 -9.32
CA ASN A 55 32.59 -5.95 -10.72
C ASN A 55 31.21 -5.94 -11.37
N ARG A 56 30.18 -6.56 -10.72
CA ARG A 56 28.78 -6.49 -11.14
C ARG A 56 28.13 -5.15 -10.77
N VAL A 57 28.80 -4.35 -9.92
CA VAL A 57 28.25 -3.08 -9.41
C VAL A 57 28.58 -1.93 -10.35
N VAL A 58 27.54 -1.29 -10.85
CA VAL A 58 27.56 -0.03 -11.59
C VAL A 58 27.05 1.08 -10.68
N LEU A 59 27.78 2.20 -10.56
CA LEU A 59 27.39 3.34 -9.72
C LEU A 59 27.13 4.58 -10.58
N ILE A 60 25.94 5.18 -10.40
CA ILE A 60 25.58 6.50 -10.90
C ILE A 60 25.58 7.46 -9.71
N ASN A 61 26.38 8.53 -9.79
CA ASN A 61 26.28 9.68 -8.89
C ASN A 61 25.63 10.84 -9.64
N LYS A 62 24.55 11.39 -9.09
CA LYS A 62 23.79 12.51 -9.69
C LYS A 62 23.36 13.52 -8.64
N GLN A 63 22.87 14.67 -9.07
CA GLN A 63 22.15 15.60 -8.18
C GLN A 63 20.80 15.01 -7.80
N ASN A 64 20.29 15.38 -6.62
CA ASN A 64 18.98 14.91 -6.18
C ASN A 64 17.86 15.39 -7.10
N GLU A 65 17.18 14.46 -7.73
CA GLU A 65 16.03 14.69 -8.60
C GLU A 65 14.82 13.83 -8.21
N GLY A 66 14.94 13.06 -7.11
CA GLY A 66 13.87 12.26 -6.54
C GLY A 66 13.80 10.82 -7.02
N LEU A 67 13.02 10.02 -6.27
CA LEU A 67 12.97 8.57 -6.39
C LEU A 67 12.56 8.08 -7.79
N VAL A 68 11.53 8.71 -8.39
CA VAL A 68 11.05 8.34 -9.74
C VAL A 68 12.17 8.47 -10.76
N ARG A 69 12.90 9.58 -10.73
CA ARG A 69 14.00 9.84 -11.65
C ARG A 69 15.18 8.90 -11.41
N ALA A 70 15.52 8.66 -10.16
CA ALA A 70 16.58 7.70 -9.80
C ALA A 70 16.26 6.29 -10.32
N ARG A 71 15.02 5.81 -10.18
CA ARG A 71 14.58 4.53 -10.75
C ARG A 71 14.65 4.51 -12.28
N LYS A 72 14.17 5.55 -12.96
CA LYS A 72 14.24 5.67 -14.42
C LYS A 72 15.68 5.65 -14.93
N ASP A 73 16.58 6.38 -14.29
CA ASP A 73 17.99 6.44 -14.68
C ASP A 73 18.68 5.08 -14.52
N GLY A 74 18.37 4.35 -13.43
CA GLY A 74 18.81 2.97 -13.26
C GLY A 74 18.33 2.06 -14.38
N VAL A 75 17.04 2.15 -14.74
CA VAL A 75 16.46 1.33 -15.84
C VAL A 75 17.06 1.65 -17.20
N ARG A 76 17.37 2.93 -17.47
CA ARG A 76 17.97 3.34 -18.76
C ARG A 76 19.33 2.71 -19.02
N ILE A 77 20.15 2.53 -17.98
CA ILE A 77 21.46 1.90 -18.11
C ILE A 77 21.46 0.39 -17.91
N ALA A 78 20.37 -0.17 -17.33
CA ALA A 78 20.22 -1.59 -17.12
C ALA A 78 20.39 -2.37 -18.43
N THR A 79 21.11 -3.50 -18.39
CA THR A 79 21.34 -4.38 -19.54
C THR A 79 20.67 -5.75 -19.39
N GLY A 80 20.21 -6.09 -18.18
CA GLY A 80 19.49 -7.32 -17.90
C GLY A 80 18.17 -7.47 -18.66
N GLU A 81 17.79 -8.68 -18.95
CA GLU A 81 16.48 -9.00 -19.52
C GLU A 81 15.34 -8.63 -18.57
N TYR A 82 15.61 -8.82 -17.27
CA TYR A 82 14.70 -8.46 -16.19
C TYR A 82 15.29 -7.36 -15.33
N ILE A 83 14.43 -6.53 -14.78
CA ILE A 83 14.77 -5.56 -13.75
C ILE A 83 14.00 -5.87 -12.47
N THR A 84 14.58 -5.46 -11.36
CA THR A 84 13.96 -5.45 -10.04
C THR A 84 14.48 -4.27 -9.25
N PHE A 85 13.74 -3.83 -8.24
CA PHE A 85 14.14 -2.74 -7.35
C PHE A 85 14.35 -3.28 -5.93
N VAL A 86 15.31 -2.70 -5.23
CA VAL A 86 15.50 -2.89 -3.79
C VAL A 86 15.70 -1.50 -3.19
N ASP A 87 14.86 -1.12 -2.24
CA ASP A 87 14.99 0.15 -1.56
C ASP A 87 16.18 0.11 -0.58
N ALA A 88 16.90 1.23 -0.44
CA ALA A 88 18.20 1.28 0.24
C ALA A 88 18.13 1.02 1.76
N ASP A 89 16.94 1.04 2.36
CA ASP A 89 16.67 0.73 3.75
C ASP A 89 16.16 -0.70 4.01
N ASP A 90 15.96 -1.50 2.93
CA ASP A 90 15.44 -2.85 2.96
C ASP A 90 16.53 -3.91 2.68
N TRP A 91 16.19 -5.19 2.69
CA TRP A 91 17.09 -6.28 2.31
C TRP A 91 16.33 -7.47 1.73
N ILE A 92 17.04 -8.38 1.11
CA ILE A 92 16.49 -9.60 0.50
C ILE A 92 17.17 -10.86 0.99
N ASP A 93 16.48 -11.99 0.99
CA ASP A 93 17.06 -13.30 1.29
C ASP A 93 18.15 -13.65 0.29
N VAL A 94 19.20 -14.37 0.75
CA VAL A 94 20.37 -14.73 -0.05
C VAL A 94 20.06 -15.60 -1.28
N ASP A 95 18.91 -16.25 -1.30
CA ASP A 95 18.44 -17.14 -2.37
C ASP A 95 17.16 -16.65 -3.07
N THR A 96 16.86 -15.36 -2.93
CA THR A 96 15.65 -14.74 -3.50
C THR A 96 15.46 -15.11 -4.96
N TYR A 97 16.43 -14.84 -5.82
CA TYR A 97 16.26 -15.03 -7.26
C TYR A 97 16.39 -16.49 -7.70
N VAL A 98 17.10 -17.34 -6.95
CA VAL A 98 17.14 -18.80 -7.19
C VAL A 98 15.79 -19.43 -6.88
N ASN A 99 15.16 -19.03 -5.77
CA ASN A 99 13.86 -19.57 -5.33
C ASN A 99 12.68 -19.10 -6.20
N LEU A 100 12.85 -18.04 -7.00
CA LEU A 100 11.85 -17.65 -7.98
C LEU A 100 11.82 -18.61 -9.18
N GLY A 101 12.84 -19.45 -9.36
CA GLY A 101 12.94 -20.48 -10.41
C GLY A 101 13.16 -19.90 -11.80
N ASP A 102 12.88 -20.70 -12.82
CA ASP A 102 12.90 -20.23 -14.21
C ASP A 102 11.72 -19.29 -14.45
N PHE A 103 12.02 -18.08 -14.87
CA PHE A 103 11.02 -17.06 -15.19
C PHE A 103 11.09 -16.69 -16.68
N LYS A 104 9.94 -16.67 -17.34
CA LYS A 104 9.78 -16.30 -18.76
C LYS A 104 8.67 -15.27 -18.95
N GLU A 105 7.91 -15.04 -17.90
CA GLU A 105 6.76 -14.16 -17.89
C GLU A 105 7.22 -12.69 -17.97
N ASP A 106 6.31 -11.82 -18.40
CA ASP A 106 6.57 -10.38 -18.44
C ASP A 106 6.75 -9.81 -17.04
N ILE A 107 6.03 -10.39 -16.04
CA ILE A 107 6.08 -10.03 -14.63
C ILE A 107 6.12 -11.30 -13.78
N VAL A 108 7.02 -11.34 -12.79
CA VAL A 108 6.94 -12.27 -11.66
C VAL A 108 6.73 -11.46 -10.39
N ALA A 109 5.58 -11.61 -9.75
CA ALA A 109 5.22 -10.92 -8.51
C ALA A 109 5.32 -11.89 -7.33
N TYR A 110 6.00 -11.48 -6.26
CA TYR A 110 6.13 -12.27 -5.03
C TYR A 110 5.76 -11.42 -3.82
N GLY A 111 5.72 -12.04 -2.64
CA GLY A 111 5.37 -11.36 -1.41
C GLY A 111 6.56 -10.64 -0.75
N LEU A 112 6.27 -9.95 0.34
CA LEU A 112 7.27 -9.30 1.18
C LEU A 112 7.00 -9.59 2.67
N MET A 113 8.04 -9.42 3.49
CA MET A 113 7.99 -9.52 4.94
C MET A 113 8.08 -8.11 5.52
N GLU A 114 7.01 -7.63 6.17
CA GLU A 114 7.05 -6.38 6.93
C GLU A 114 7.79 -6.59 8.24
N GLU A 115 8.87 -5.84 8.48
CA GLU A 115 9.76 -5.99 9.63
C GLU A 115 9.55 -4.89 10.66
N TYR A 116 8.98 -5.22 11.81
CA TYR A 116 8.67 -4.31 12.92
C TYR A 116 9.68 -4.42 14.09
N GLY A 117 10.92 -4.73 13.81
CA GLY A 117 11.98 -4.98 14.79
C GLY A 117 11.95 -6.42 15.30
N TYR A 118 11.10 -6.74 16.26
CA TYR A 118 11.01 -8.12 16.82
C TYR A 118 9.87 -8.95 16.22
N VAL A 119 9.06 -8.38 15.34
CA VAL A 119 7.90 -9.06 14.74
C VAL A 119 7.96 -8.87 13.25
N SER A 120 7.86 -9.98 12.52
CA SER A 120 7.78 -10.00 11.07
C SER A 120 6.39 -10.46 10.65
N LYS A 121 5.84 -9.83 9.61
CA LYS A 121 4.52 -10.13 9.08
C LYS A 121 4.56 -10.29 7.57
N ALA A 122 4.24 -11.49 7.09
CA ALA A 122 4.15 -11.75 5.65
C ALA A 122 3.00 -10.98 5.01
N LYS A 123 3.27 -10.43 3.83
CA LYS A 123 2.32 -9.82 2.91
C LYS A 123 2.44 -10.47 1.56
N THR A 124 1.34 -11.02 1.06
CA THR A 124 1.26 -11.67 -0.25
C THR A 124 0.23 -10.96 -1.13
N ASN A 125 0.27 -11.23 -2.41
CA ASN A 125 -0.79 -10.83 -3.31
C ASN A 125 -2.09 -11.59 -2.95
N TYR A 126 -3.24 -11.00 -3.22
CA TYR A 126 -4.56 -11.60 -2.96
C TYR A 126 -4.82 -12.82 -3.87
N PHE A 127 -4.34 -12.75 -5.10
CA PHE A 127 -4.54 -13.80 -6.09
C PHE A 127 -3.69 -15.03 -5.78
N ALA A 128 -4.19 -16.21 -6.18
CA ALA A 128 -3.52 -17.48 -5.98
C ALA A 128 -2.18 -17.55 -6.73
N ASP A 129 -1.26 -18.35 -6.19
CA ASP A 129 -0.01 -18.68 -6.87
C ASP A 129 -0.30 -19.35 -8.22
N GLY A 130 0.43 -18.96 -9.26
CA GLY A 130 0.27 -19.55 -10.58
C GLY A 130 0.63 -18.63 -11.72
N TYR A 131 0.40 -19.14 -12.91
CA TYR A 131 0.59 -18.48 -14.19
C TYR A 131 -0.72 -17.88 -14.71
N TYR A 132 -0.66 -16.64 -15.14
CA TYR A 132 -1.74 -15.85 -15.71
C TYR A 132 -1.31 -15.37 -17.10
N ASP A 133 -1.95 -15.86 -18.14
CA ASP A 133 -1.82 -15.37 -19.50
C ASP A 133 -2.55 -14.02 -19.67
N GLU A 134 -2.43 -13.40 -20.84
CA GLU A 134 -3.06 -12.12 -21.15
C GLU A 134 -4.58 -12.11 -20.91
N HIS A 135 -5.27 -13.21 -21.23
CA HIS A 135 -6.71 -13.34 -21.00
C HIS A 135 -7.03 -13.33 -19.50
N LYS A 136 -6.34 -14.17 -18.72
CA LYS A 136 -6.53 -14.21 -17.25
C LYS A 136 -6.13 -12.93 -16.58
N ILE A 137 -5.10 -12.22 -17.04
CA ILE A 137 -4.75 -10.90 -16.53
C ILE A 137 -5.93 -9.93 -16.70
N LYS A 138 -6.54 -9.91 -17.88
CA LYS A 138 -7.68 -9.02 -18.18
C LYS A 138 -8.95 -9.36 -17.42
N GLU A 139 -9.26 -10.65 -17.27
CA GLU A 139 -10.53 -11.10 -16.69
C GLU A 139 -10.47 -11.34 -15.17
N CYS A 140 -9.30 -11.71 -14.63
CA CYS A 140 -9.18 -12.06 -13.23
C CYS A 140 -8.36 -11.06 -12.41
N ILE A 141 -7.28 -10.49 -12.98
CA ILE A 141 -6.37 -9.61 -12.21
C ILE A 141 -6.84 -8.15 -12.27
N ILE A 142 -6.98 -7.59 -13.48
CA ILE A 142 -7.31 -6.17 -13.67
C ILE A 142 -8.57 -5.72 -12.91
N PRO A 143 -9.66 -6.50 -12.85
CA PRO A 143 -10.88 -6.08 -12.15
C PRO A 143 -10.69 -5.79 -10.65
N GLU A 144 -9.70 -6.39 -10.00
CA GLU A 144 -9.46 -6.26 -8.55
C GLU A 144 -7.99 -5.99 -8.19
N MET A 145 -7.13 -5.63 -9.17
CA MET A 145 -5.68 -5.56 -8.94
C MET A 145 -5.26 -4.48 -7.95
N LEU A 146 -5.93 -3.33 -7.95
CA LEU A 146 -5.62 -2.22 -7.04
C LEU A 146 -6.32 -2.41 -5.70
N CYS A 147 -7.62 -2.68 -5.71
CA CYS A 147 -8.40 -2.95 -4.51
C CYS A 147 -9.39 -4.08 -4.77
N THR A 148 -9.42 -5.04 -3.87
CA THR A 148 -10.44 -6.09 -3.85
C THR A 148 -11.80 -5.53 -3.40
N ASP A 149 -12.81 -6.37 -3.31
CA ASP A 149 -14.09 -6.00 -2.70
C ASP A 149 -13.95 -5.65 -1.21
N ASN A 150 -12.92 -6.14 -0.54
CA ASN A 150 -12.59 -5.72 0.80
C ASN A 150 -11.90 -4.34 0.77
N PHE A 151 -12.50 -3.38 1.46
CA PHE A 151 -11.89 -2.06 1.59
C PHE A 151 -10.51 -2.16 2.29
N PHE A 152 -9.46 -1.53 1.71
CA PHE A 152 -8.05 -1.57 2.13
C PHE A 152 -7.26 -2.86 1.83
N GLU A 153 -7.80 -3.77 1.07
CA GLU A 153 -7.05 -4.94 0.63
C GLU A 153 -6.61 -4.75 -0.83
N PHE A 154 -5.30 -4.72 -1.05
CA PHE A 154 -4.75 -4.70 -2.41
C PHE A 154 -4.90 -6.07 -3.06
N GLY A 155 -5.36 -6.11 -4.30
CA GLY A 155 -5.35 -7.33 -5.08
C GLY A 155 -3.92 -7.75 -5.44
N MET A 156 -3.16 -6.83 -6.03
CA MET A 156 -1.72 -6.96 -6.24
C MET A 156 -0.99 -5.97 -5.32
N LEU A 157 0.06 -6.43 -4.63
CA LEU A 157 0.93 -5.51 -3.88
C LEU A 157 1.45 -4.43 -4.84
N PRO A 158 1.22 -3.15 -4.56
CA PRO A 158 1.58 -2.07 -5.50
C PRO A 158 3.09 -1.79 -5.58
N ASN A 159 3.85 -2.21 -4.56
CA ASN A 159 5.28 -1.94 -4.46
C ASN A 159 6.04 -2.43 -5.70
N LEU A 160 6.91 -1.62 -6.28
CA LEU A 160 7.82 -2.03 -7.36
C LEU A 160 8.87 -3.03 -6.89
N VAL A 161 9.26 -2.95 -5.63
CA VAL A 161 10.03 -4.00 -4.96
C VAL A 161 9.22 -5.32 -4.98
N CYS A 162 9.83 -6.45 -4.73
CA CYS A 162 9.21 -7.78 -4.82
C CYS A 162 8.58 -8.10 -6.20
N LYS A 163 9.18 -7.59 -7.27
CA LYS A 163 8.82 -7.88 -8.66
C LYS A 163 10.07 -8.14 -9.50
N LEU A 164 9.99 -9.12 -10.40
CA LEU A 164 10.84 -9.16 -11.60
C LEU A 164 10.00 -8.70 -12.78
N ILE A 165 10.45 -7.74 -13.53
CA ILE A 165 9.73 -7.15 -14.65
C ILE A 165 10.63 -7.20 -15.88
N LYS A 166 10.13 -7.68 -17.02
CA LYS A 166 10.87 -7.56 -18.27
C LYS A 166 11.25 -6.12 -18.53
N ARG A 167 12.55 -5.87 -18.72
CA ARG A 167 13.08 -4.52 -18.95
C ARG A 167 12.40 -3.82 -20.13
N SER A 168 12.15 -4.55 -21.22
CA SER A 168 11.48 -4.00 -22.40
C SER A 168 10.09 -3.48 -22.11
N LEU A 169 9.32 -4.15 -21.23
CA LEU A 169 8.00 -3.71 -20.81
C LEU A 169 8.07 -2.47 -19.94
N PHE A 170 9.03 -2.43 -18.99
CA PHE A 170 9.21 -1.26 -18.13
C PHE A 170 9.63 -0.01 -18.94
N LEU A 171 10.59 -0.16 -19.86
CA LEU A 171 11.04 0.92 -20.75
C LEU A 171 9.89 1.51 -21.59
N LYS A 172 8.97 0.66 -22.04
CA LYS A 172 7.79 1.10 -22.80
C LYS A 172 6.87 2.02 -22.00
N MET A 173 6.78 1.80 -20.69
CA MET A 173 5.79 2.47 -19.83
C MET A 173 6.38 3.58 -18.96
N MET A 174 7.68 3.58 -18.70
CA MET A 174 8.29 4.45 -17.69
C MET A 174 8.15 5.94 -17.99
N ASP A 175 8.13 6.34 -19.25
CA ASP A 175 8.05 7.76 -19.61
C ASP A 175 6.63 8.34 -19.45
N GLU A 176 5.61 7.47 -19.29
CA GLU A 176 4.24 7.89 -18.99
C GLU A 176 4.04 8.27 -17.51
N VAL A 177 4.96 7.87 -16.62
CA VAL A 177 4.90 8.21 -15.19
C VAL A 177 5.53 9.58 -14.97
N SER A 178 4.78 10.50 -14.34
CA SER A 178 5.25 11.85 -14.05
C SER A 178 6.39 11.82 -13.02
N GLU A 179 7.46 12.60 -13.26
CA GLU A 179 8.59 12.71 -12.35
C GLU A 179 8.29 13.54 -11.10
N ASP A 180 7.22 14.33 -11.12
CA ASP A 180 6.74 15.12 -9.97
C ASP A 180 5.90 14.31 -8.98
N VAL A 181 5.66 13.02 -9.24
CA VAL A 181 4.93 12.16 -8.31
C VAL A 181 5.81 11.84 -7.11
N THR A 182 5.37 12.24 -5.93
CA THR A 182 6.08 12.03 -4.67
C THR A 182 5.41 11.00 -3.77
N ILE A 183 4.25 10.49 -4.18
CA ILE A 183 3.53 9.40 -3.50
C ILE A 183 2.76 8.58 -4.51
N GLY A 184 2.75 7.26 -4.32
CA GLY A 184 2.02 6.34 -5.18
C GLY A 184 2.66 6.15 -6.56
N GLU A 185 3.93 6.53 -6.71
CA GLU A 185 4.73 6.27 -7.91
C GLU A 185 4.79 4.78 -8.22
N ASP A 186 4.92 3.93 -7.21
CA ASP A 186 4.90 2.47 -7.33
C ASP A 186 3.57 1.99 -7.94
N VAL A 187 2.47 2.56 -7.46
CA VAL A 187 1.11 2.30 -7.97
C VAL A 187 1.02 2.67 -9.44
N ASP A 188 1.49 3.86 -9.80
CA ASP A 188 1.42 4.37 -11.18
C ASP A 188 2.29 3.51 -12.12
N PHE A 189 3.55 3.24 -11.76
CA PHE A 189 4.41 2.35 -12.54
C PHE A 189 3.81 0.96 -12.69
N PHE A 190 3.45 0.33 -11.58
CA PHE A 190 3.12 -1.09 -11.57
C PHE A 190 1.82 -1.38 -12.34
N TYR A 191 0.78 -0.59 -12.14
CA TYR A 191 -0.50 -0.88 -12.81
C TYR A 191 -0.50 -0.51 -14.29
N ARG A 192 0.32 0.46 -14.74
CA ARG A 192 0.61 0.66 -16.16
C ARG A 192 1.29 -0.57 -16.76
N ILE A 193 2.27 -1.12 -16.06
CA ILE A 193 3.00 -2.32 -16.51
C ILE A 193 2.06 -3.52 -16.58
N VAL A 194 1.22 -3.74 -15.57
CA VAL A 194 0.22 -4.85 -15.57
C VAL A 194 -0.78 -4.72 -16.71
N SER A 195 -1.23 -3.49 -17.04
CA SER A 195 -2.20 -3.26 -18.12
C SER A 195 -1.69 -3.65 -19.51
N GLU A 196 -0.37 -3.69 -19.71
CA GLU A 196 0.29 -4.02 -20.97
C GLU A 196 0.97 -5.41 -20.95
N ALA A 197 0.98 -6.09 -19.81
CA ALA A 197 1.61 -7.40 -19.66
C ALA A 197 0.79 -8.49 -20.37
N LYS A 198 1.49 -9.44 -21.00
CA LYS A 198 0.91 -10.61 -21.66
C LYS A 198 1.01 -11.88 -20.80
N SER A 199 1.84 -11.82 -19.77
CA SER A 199 2.03 -12.94 -18.84
C SER A 199 2.49 -12.45 -17.48
N LEU A 200 1.94 -13.07 -16.44
CA LEU A 200 2.22 -12.78 -15.04
C LEU A 200 2.32 -14.09 -14.27
N SER A 201 3.32 -14.21 -13.41
CA SER A 201 3.40 -15.28 -12.43
C SER A 201 3.29 -14.68 -11.03
N ILE A 202 2.46 -15.29 -10.17
CA ILE A 202 2.28 -14.90 -8.77
C ILE A 202 2.84 -16.00 -7.88
N LYS A 203 3.60 -15.60 -6.86
CA LYS A 203 4.23 -16.48 -5.88
C LYS A 203 4.01 -15.93 -4.47
N SER A 204 3.67 -16.79 -3.53
CA SER A 204 3.40 -16.41 -2.13
C SER A 204 4.65 -16.35 -1.24
N ASN A 205 5.81 -16.77 -1.75
CA ASN A 205 7.06 -16.60 -1.00
C ASN A 205 7.38 -15.13 -0.75
N CYS A 206 7.96 -14.80 0.40
CA CYS A 206 8.21 -13.43 0.87
C CYS A 206 9.72 -13.21 1.14
N PRO A 207 10.58 -13.26 0.12
CA PRO A 207 12.02 -13.14 0.31
C PRO A 207 12.51 -11.69 0.41
N TYR A 208 11.63 -10.72 0.28
CA TYR A 208 11.92 -9.29 0.42
C TYR A 208 11.52 -8.82 1.80
N HIS A 209 12.43 -8.17 2.54
CA HIS A 209 12.23 -7.67 3.88
C HIS A 209 12.06 -6.16 3.87
N TYR A 210 10.82 -5.71 4.07
CA TYR A 210 10.42 -4.31 4.11
C TYR A 210 10.53 -3.77 5.54
N ARG A 211 11.49 -2.89 5.78
CA ARG A 211 11.76 -2.33 7.10
C ARG A 211 10.75 -1.27 7.51
N GLN A 212 10.15 -1.45 8.68
CA GLN A 212 9.25 -0.46 9.26
C GLN A 212 10.00 0.44 10.24
N HIS A 213 10.18 1.71 9.90
CA HIS A 213 10.84 2.70 10.78
C HIS A 213 10.08 4.04 10.81
N SER A 214 10.46 4.94 11.73
CA SER A 214 9.75 6.21 11.98
C SER A 214 9.87 7.23 10.85
N GLU A 215 10.90 7.13 10.03
CA GLU A 215 11.24 8.09 8.97
C GLU A 215 10.63 7.73 7.60
N SER A 216 9.86 6.64 7.52
CA SER A 216 9.21 6.20 6.28
C SER A 216 8.41 7.33 5.61
N MET A 217 8.55 7.47 4.30
CA MET A 217 7.84 8.49 3.48
C MET A 217 6.32 8.45 3.68
N MET A 218 5.75 7.27 3.93
CA MET A 218 4.32 7.11 4.20
C MET A 218 3.85 7.82 5.47
N LYS A 219 4.74 8.27 6.37
CA LYS A 219 4.38 9.01 7.59
C LYS A 219 4.38 10.52 7.40
N LYS A 220 4.91 11.03 6.30
CA LYS A 220 4.92 12.48 5.99
C LYS A 220 3.52 12.97 5.62
N ASP A 221 3.25 14.23 5.93
CA ASP A 221 2.01 14.89 5.48
C ASP A 221 2.08 15.17 3.97
N ILE A 222 0.95 14.99 3.28
CA ILE A 222 0.88 15.06 1.82
C ILE A 222 -0.16 16.11 1.42
N PRO A 223 0.21 17.07 0.56
CA PRO A 223 -0.76 18.04 0.04
C PRO A 223 -1.89 17.34 -0.73
N ILE A 224 -3.10 17.85 -0.58
CA ILE A 224 -4.30 17.35 -1.29
C ILE A 224 -4.10 17.38 -2.80
N GLU A 225 -3.46 18.43 -3.32
CA GLU A 225 -3.19 18.57 -4.76
C GLU A 225 -2.30 17.45 -5.31
N THR A 226 -1.37 16.93 -4.49
CA THR A 226 -0.55 15.77 -4.87
C THR A 226 -1.40 14.51 -5.00
N ILE A 227 -2.34 14.28 -4.06
CA ILE A 227 -3.26 13.13 -4.11
C ILE A 227 -4.23 13.26 -5.30
N LYS A 228 -4.72 14.48 -5.57
CA LYS A 228 -5.58 14.78 -6.72
C LYS A 228 -4.85 14.54 -8.04
N LYS A 229 -3.59 14.99 -8.16
CA LYS A 229 -2.76 14.72 -9.33
C LYS A 229 -2.58 13.23 -9.55
N LEU A 230 -2.20 12.47 -8.51
CA LEU A 230 -2.08 11.01 -8.58
C LEU A 230 -3.39 10.37 -9.07
N TYR A 231 -4.54 10.77 -8.53
CA TYR A 231 -5.83 10.27 -8.99
C TYR A 231 -6.06 10.48 -10.49
N LEU A 232 -5.78 11.70 -10.97
CA LEU A 232 -5.97 12.05 -12.39
C LEU A 232 -5.01 11.28 -13.30
N ASP A 233 -3.76 11.13 -12.91
CA ASP A 233 -2.74 10.38 -13.65
C ASP A 233 -3.13 8.89 -13.76
N LEU A 234 -3.55 8.28 -12.66
CA LEU A 234 -4.01 6.89 -12.61
C LEU A 234 -5.32 6.67 -13.40
N LEU A 235 -6.24 7.65 -13.38
CA LEU A 235 -7.49 7.56 -14.12
C LEU A 235 -7.25 7.50 -15.64
N MET A 236 -6.16 8.09 -16.12
CA MET A 236 -5.82 8.17 -17.52
C MET A 236 -4.95 7.01 -18.03
N ILE A 237 -4.67 6.00 -17.21
CA ILE A 237 -3.88 4.83 -17.65
C ILE A 237 -4.52 4.19 -18.87
N LYS A 238 -3.76 4.13 -19.97
CA LYS A 238 -4.16 3.52 -21.22
C LYS A 238 -4.53 2.04 -20.99
N GLY A 239 -5.63 1.59 -21.57
CA GLY A 239 -6.15 0.22 -21.38
C GLY A 239 -6.98 0.02 -20.11
N LEU A 240 -6.93 0.95 -19.14
CA LEU A 240 -7.72 0.91 -17.90
C LEU A 240 -8.80 1.99 -17.84
N LYS A 241 -8.55 3.18 -18.38
CA LYS A 241 -9.44 4.37 -18.28
C LYS A 241 -10.89 4.14 -18.75
N GLU A 242 -11.11 3.18 -19.63
CA GLU A 242 -12.45 2.86 -20.16
C GLU A 242 -13.13 1.75 -19.36
N LYS A 243 -12.42 1.14 -18.40
CA LYS A 243 -12.96 0.08 -17.54
C LYS A 243 -13.64 0.69 -16.32
N LYS A 244 -14.94 0.41 -16.17
CA LYS A 244 -15.74 0.89 -15.02
C LYS A 244 -15.14 0.44 -13.68
N GLU A 245 -14.67 -0.79 -13.62
CA GLU A 245 -14.05 -1.40 -12.45
C GLU A 245 -12.81 -0.63 -11.99
N TRP A 246 -12.04 -0.10 -12.94
CA TRP A 246 -10.86 0.72 -12.64
C TRP A 246 -11.21 2.01 -11.88
N GLY A 247 -12.22 2.73 -12.34
CA GLY A 247 -12.70 3.93 -11.66
C GLY A 247 -13.18 3.66 -10.23
N VAL A 248 -13.83 2.52 -10.01
CA VAL A 248 -14.28 2.08 -8.66
C VAL A 248 -13.08 1.77 -7.76
N GLN A 249 -12.09 1.03 -8.25
CA GLN A 249 -10.87 0.70 -7.50
C GLN A 249 -10.09 1.97 -7.13
N LEU A 250 -9.91 2.88 -8.09
CA LEU A 250 -9.22 4.16 -7.84
C LEU A 250 -9.92 4.99 -6.77
N LYS A 251 -11.23 5.08 -6.82
CA LYS A 251 -12.01 5.78 -5.79
C LYS A 251 -11.74 5.19 -4.41
N LYS A 252 -11.81 3.86 -4.26
CA LYS A 252 -11.50 3.16 -3.01
C LYS A 252 -10.06 3.49 -2.55
N TYR A 253 -9.09 3.44 -3.44
CA TYR A 253 -7.67 3.70 -3.15
C TYR A 253 -7.43 5.15 -2.69
N ILE A 254 -8.00 6.13 -3.37
CA ILE A 254 -7.85 7.54 -2.99
C ILE A 254 -8.51 7.83 -1.64
N ILE A 255 -9.71 7.29 -1.40
CA ILE A 255 -10.37 7.40 -0.09
C ILE A 255 -9.49 6.76 1.01
N PHE A 256 -8.82 5.64 0.70
CA PHE A 256 -7.85 5.02 1.62
C PHE A 256 -6.69 5.96 1.96
N ILE A 257 -6.05 6.57 0.97
CA ILE A 257 -4.98 7.54 1.21
C ILE A 257 -5.50 8.73 2.03
N MET A 258 -6.68 9.24 1.69
CA MET A 258 -7.29 10.34 2.41
C MET A 258 -7.62 9.98 3.86
N LEU A 259 -8.11 8.76 4.13
CA LEU A 259 -8.33 8.27 5.48
C LEU A 259 -7.01 8.13 6.28
N LEU A 260 -5.92 7.74 5.65
CA LEU A 260 -4.61 7.69 6.30
C LEU A 260 -4.05 9.09 6.63
N LYS A 261 -4.30 10.07 5.77
CA LYS A 261 -3.65 11.39 5.80
C LYS A 261 -4.55 12.51 6.31
N ARG A 262 -5.84 12.43 6.08
CA ARG A 262 -6.84 13.47 6.34
C ARG A 262 -8.13 12.89 6.93
N THR A 263 -8.01 11.96 7.87
CA THR A 263 -9.15 11.20 8.45
C THR A 263 -10.28 12.11 8.88
N ASP A 264 -9.97 13.20 9.60
CA ASP A 264 -10.99 14.11 10.15
C ASP A 264 -11.82 14.76 9.04
N LYS A 265 -11.17 15.10 7.92
CA LYS A 265 -11.82 15.68 6.74
C LYS A 265 -12.74 14.68 6.06
N VAL A 266 -12.29 13.43 5.88
CA VAL A 266 -13.13 12.37 5.29
C VAL A 266 -14.34 12.10 6.16
N ILE A 267 -14.17 12.05 7.49
CA ILE A 267 -15.29 11.84 8.43
C ILE A 267 -16.35 12.95 8.26
N ASP A 268 -15.94 14.20 8.00
CA ASP A 268 -16.85 15.32 7.77
C ASP A 268 -17.72 15.17 6.52
N LEU A 269 -17.32 14.33 5.56
CA LEU A 269 -18.13 14.04 4.36
C LEU A 269 -19.11 12.88 4.54
N ILE A 270 -18.94 12.06 5.57
CA ILE A 270 -19.78 10.89 5.80
C ILE A 270 -21.15 11.33 6.31
N LYS A 271 -22.18 11.18 5.47
CA LYS A 271 -23.56 11.62 5.79
C LYS A 271 -24.09 10.97 7.06
N GLU A 272 -23.86 9.68 7.23
CA GLU A 272 -24.31 8.88 8.36
C GLU A 272 -23.76 9.40 9.71
N ILE A 273 -22.64 10.11 9.68
CA ILE A 273 -22.01 10.70 10.87
C ILE A 273 -22.47 12.14 11.10
N LYS A 274 -22.74 12.92 10.02
CA LYS A 274 -23.16 14.33 10.12
C LYS A 274 -24.47 14.52 10.86
N ASP A 275 -25.45 13.67 10.62
CA ASP A 275 -26.82 13.81 11.08
C ASP A 275 -27.15 12.92 12.28
N ILE A 276 -26.12 12.39 12.94
CA ILE A 276 -26.32 11.49 14.08
C ILE A 276 -26.58 12.27 15.37
N ASP A 277 -27.50 11.76 16.17
CA ASP A 277 -27.93 12.34 17.45
C ASP A 277 -28.26 11.24 18.49
N GLY A 278 -28.61 11.66 19.71
CA GLY A 278 -29.05 10.79 20.80
C GLY A 278 -27.93 9.98 21.43
N LYS A 279 -28.25 8.77 21.87
CA LYS A 279 -27.34 7.81 22.50
C LYS A 279 -26.69 6.94 21.43
N VAL A 280 -25.37 7.06 21.26
CA VAL A 280 -24.64 6.43 20.17
C VAL A 280 -23.58 5.46 20.68
N VAL A 281 -23.52 4.28 20.08
CA VAL A 281 -22.44 3.30 20.25
C VAL A 281 -21.63 3.21 18.96
N ILE A 282 -20.31 3.25 19.07
CA ILE A 282 -19.38 2.95 17.99
C ILE A 282 -18.86 1.54 18.20
N TYR A 283 -19.09 0.64 17.24
CA TYR A 283 -18.55 -0.71 17.24
C TYR A 283 -17.28 -0.77 16.42
N GLY A 284 -16.15 -1.10 17.05
CA GLY A 284 -14.79 -1.13 16.48
C GLY A 284 -13.94 0.02 17.03
N ALA A 285 -12.96 -0.32 17.87
CA ALA A 285 -12.03 0.63 18.52
C ALA A 285 -10.66 0.71 17.85
N GLY A 286 -10.58 0.34 16.56
CA GLY A 286 -9.40 0.53 15.73
C GLY A 286 -9.12 2.01 15.43
N PHE A 287 -8.14 2.29 14.58
CA PHE A 287 -7.73 3.65 14.21
C PHE A 287 -8.94 4.52 13.77
N PHE A 288 -9.73 4.01 12.81
CA PHE A 288 -10.87 4.75 12.26
C PHE A 288 -11.98 4.97 13.30
N GLY A 289 -12.34 3.93 14.08
CA GLY A 289 -13.37 4.05 15.11
C GLY A 289 -13.02 5.07 16.19
N LYS A 290 -11.75 5.16 16.61
CA LYS A 290 -11.29 6.19 17.55
C LYS A 290 -11.43 7.60 16.96
N LYS A 291 -11.13 7.79 15.68
CA LYS A 291 -11.32 9.07 14.99
C LYS A 291 -12.80 9.46 14.88
N VAL A 292 -13.67 8.51 14.60
CA VAL A 292 -15.13 8.73 14.62
C VAL A 292 -15.58 9.12 16.02
N TYR A 293 -15.09 8.43 17.06
CA TYR A 293 -15.40 8.76 18.46
C TYR A 293 -14.96 10.17 18.82
N ASP A 294 -13.72 10.54 18.52
CA ASP A 294 -13.18 11.88 18.81
C ASP A 294 -13.99 12.98 18.13
N LYS A 295 -14.46 12.72 16.90
CA LYS A 295 -15.34 13.64 16.17
C LYS A 295 -16.70 13.78 16.82
N LEU A 296 -17.35 12.66 17.13
CA LEU A 296 -18.69 12.65 17.72
C LEU A 296 -18.71 13.18 19.15
N LYS A 297 -17.63 13.02 19.91
CA LYS A 297 -17.49 13.57 21.27
C LYS A 297 -17.69 15.09 21.33
N THR A 298 -17.43 15.79 20.23
CA THR A 298 -17.62 17.25 20.14
C THR A 298 -18.97 17.67 19.58
N ASN A 299 -19.79 16.69 19.15
CA ASN A 299 -21.12 16.95 18.60
C ASN A 299 -22.16 17.14 19.73
N LYS A 300 -22.72 18.35 19.83
CA LYS A 300 -23.70 18.71 20.86
C LYS A 300 -25.05 17.97 20.76
N LYS A 301 -25.33 17.29 19.65
CA LYS A 301 -26.53 16.45 19.47
C LYS A 301 -26.40 15.06 20.09
N ILE A 302 -25.17 14.66 20.48
CA ILE A 302 -24.92 13.38 21.12
C ILE A 302 -25.13 13.50 22.62
N GLU A 303 -26.05 12.73 23.16
CA GLU A 303 -26.38 12.71 24.58
C GLU A 303 -25.43 11.81 25.36
N GLU A 304 -25.20 10.60 24.84
CA GLU A 304 -24.24 9.63 25.39
C GLU A 304 -23.45 8.97 24.25
N LEU A 305 -22.15 8.80 24.43
CA LEU A 305 -21.26 8.22 23.43
C LEU A 305 -20.42 7.10 24.03
N TYR A 306 -20.53 5.92 23.44
CA TYR A 306 -19.78 4.72 23.83
C TYR A 306 -18.96 4.19 22.65
N ILE A 307 -17.89 3.48 22.97
CA ILE A 307 -17.11 2.72 22.00
C ILE A 307 -16.90 1.30 22.53
N VAL A 308 -17.18 0.31 21.70
CA VAL A 308 -17.04 -1.11 22.04
C VAL A 308 -16.22 -1.85 21.02
N ASP A 309 -15.55 -2.94 21.43
CA ASP A 309 -14.77 -3.80 20.53
C ASP A 309 -14.69 -5.21 21.11
N LYS A 310 -14.68 -6.23 20.25
CA LYS A 310 -14.48 -7.63 20.69
C LYS A 310 -13.15 -7.85 21.42
N GLU A 311 -12.13 -7.07 21.06
CA GLU A 311 -10.79 -7.09 21.68
C GLU A 311 -10.67 -6.11 22.87
N TRP A 312 -11.77 -5.69 23.47
CA TRP A 312 -11.84 -4.67 24.52
C TRP A 312 -10.88 -4.91 25.69
N LYS A 313 -10.65 -6.16 26.08
CA LYS A 313 -9.72 -6.52 27.17
C LYS A 313 -8.29 -6.14 26.83
N ASN A 314 -7.88 -6.35 25.58
CA ASN A 314 -6.53 -6.04 25.10
C ASN A 314 -6.35 -4.54 24.80
N LEU A 315 -7.44 -3.85 24.46
CA LEU A 315 -7.43 -2.43 24.13
C LEU A 315 -7.43 -1.50 25.35
N ASN A 316 -8.01 -1.93 26.47
CA ASN A 316 -8.10 -1.15 27.71
C ASN A 316 -6.78 -0.91 28.46
N GLN A 317 -5.68 -1.51 28.02
CA GLN A 317 -4.34 -1.26 28.58
C GLN A 317 -3.76 0.12 28.22
N LYS A 318 -4.44 0.92 27.37
CA LYS A 318 -3.97 2.22 26.87
C LYS A 318 -5.08 3.26 26.96
N LEU A 319 -5.10 4.07 28.02
CA LEU A 319 -5.76 5.42 28.14
C LEU A 319 -7.15 5.67 27.49
N PHE A 320 -7.81 4.67 26.92
CA PHE A 320 -9.09 4.79 26.23
C PHE A 320 -10.02 3.68 26.70
N LEU A 321 -11.15 4.04 27.29
CA LEU A 321 -12.10 3.06 27.84
C LEU A 321 -12.94 2.46 26.70
N VAL A 322 -12.67 1.20 26.35
CA VAL A 322 -13.41 0.44 25.35
C VAL A 322 -14.29 -0.56 26.08
N GLY A 323 -15.60 -0.54 25.78
CA GLY A 323 -16.57 -1.44 26.40
C GLY A 323 -16.62 -2.83 25.75
N ASN A 324 -17.20 -3.78 26.50
CA ASN A 324 -17.57 -5.09 25.97
C ASN A 324 -18.80 -4.94 25.04
N PRO A 325 -18.80 -5.49 23.82
CA PRO A 325 -19.96 -5.48 22.94
C PRO A 325 -21.27 -6.00 23.56
N GLU A 326 -21.20 -6.94 24.47
CA GLU A 326 -22.39 -7.47 25.16
C GLU A 326 -23.18 -6.41 25.94
N THR A 327 -22.52 -5.33 26.36
CA THR A 327 -23.17 -4.23 27.09
C THR A 327 -24.08 -3.38 26.21
N ILE A 328 -24.05 -3.54 24.90
CA ILE A 328 -24.89 -2.78 23.95
C ILE A 328 -26.37 -2.94 24.26
N VAL A 329 -26.82 -4.13 24.67
CA VAL A 329 -28.22 -4.42 24.99
C VAL A 329 -28.66 -3.60 26.21
N ASP A 330 -27.82 -3.52 27.25
CA ASP A 330 -28.08 -2.76 28.48
C ASP A 330 -28.03 -1.24 28.21
N ILE A 331 -27.10 -0.80 27.35
CA ILE A 331 -26.98 0.60 26.92
C ILE A 331 -28.24 1.03 26.16
N ASN A 332 -28.83 0.12 25.37
CA ASN A 332 -29.98 0.39 24.50
C ASN A 332 -29.85 1.69 23.70
N PRO A 333 -28.84 1.78 22.79
CA PRO A 333 -28.55 3.00 22.05
C PRO A 333 -29.65 3.33 21.02
N ASP A 334 -29.71 4.59 20.61
CA ASP A 334 -30.54 5.03 19.49
C ASP A 334 -29.89 4.64 18.16
N LYS A 335 -28.55 4.71 18.08
CA LYS A 335 -27.78 4.36 16.90
C LYS A 335 -26.48 3.61 17.25
N ILE A 336 -26.12 2.67 16.38
CA ILE A 336 -24.85 1.93 16.44
C ILE A 336 -24.11 2.13 15.13
N ILE A 337 -22.93 2.74 15.19
CA ILE A 337 -22.06 2.91 14.01
C ILE A 337 -21.05 1.77 13.97
N ILE A 338 -21.07 0.95 12.93
CA ILE A 338 -20.01 -0.03 12.70
C ILE A 338 -18.85 0.69 11.98
N SER A 339 -17.78 0.96 12.72
CA SER A 339 -16.58 1.65 12.24
C SER A 339 -15.48 0.69 11.75
N ILE A 340 -15.91 -0.43 11.19
CA ILE A 340 -15.04 -1.47 10.63
C ILE A 340 -15.11 -1.36 9.11
N LEU A 341 -13.94 -1.22 8.48
CA LEU A 341 -13.83 -0.93 7.05
C LEU A 341 -13.87 -2.20 6.17
N ASN A 342 -13.59 -3.36 6.75
CA ASN A 342 -13.68 -4.64 6.03
C ASN A 342 -15.16 -5.05 5.91
N GLU A 343 -15.66 -5.17 4.69
CA GLU A 343 -17.04 -5.45 4.33
C GLU A 343 -17.57 -6.75 4.98
N LYS A 344 -16.80 -7.83 4.91
CA LYS A 344 -17.17 -9.13 5.48
C LYS A 344 -17.26 -9.07 7.00
N VAL A 345 -16.28 -8.42 7.64
CA VAL A 345 -16.28 -8.25 9.11
C VAL A 345 -17.43 -7.34 9.53
N CYS A 346 -17.69 -6.27 8.78
CA CYS A 346 -18.84 -5.38 9.04
C CYS A 346 -20.17 -6.14 8.98
N SER A 347 -20.35 -7.01 7.98
CA SER A 347 -21.56 -7.85 7.84
C SER A 347 -21.70 -8.84 9.00
N ASN A 348 -20.62 -9.53 9.37
CA ASN A 348 -20.63 -10.44 10.52
C ASN A 348 -20.97 -9.72 11.84
N VAL A 349 -20.45 -8.50 12.04
CA VAL A 349 -20.79 -7.69 13.22
C VAL A 349 -22.26 -7.28 13.21
N ARG A 350 -22.80 -6.93 12.04
CA ARG A 350 -24.23 -6.61 11.91
C ARG A 350 -25.11 -7.80 12.26
N GLU A 351 -24.81 -8.99 11.74
CA GLU A 351 -25.51 -10.24 12.07
C GLU A 351 -25.44 -10.53 13.58
N TYR A 352 -24.26 -10.45 14.17
CA TYR A 352 -24.06 -10.61 15.61
C TYR A 352 -24.92 -9.65 16.44
N LEU A 353 -24.99 -8.37 16.07
CA LEU A 353 -25.82 -7.39 16.78
C LEU A 353 -27.32 -7.71 16.68
N VAL A 354 -27.79 -8.15 15.51
CA VAL A 354 -29.18 -8.56 15.30
C VAL A 354 -29.51 -9.81 16.12
N GLU A 355 -28.62 -10.79 16.17
CA GLU A 355 -28.78 -11.99 17.03
C GLU A 355 -28.84 -11.65 18.53
N MET A 356 -28.14 -10.59 18.96
CA MET A 356 -28.23 -10.05 20.31
C MET A 356 -29.56 -9.31 20.60
N GLY A 357 -30.46 -9.17 19.61
CA GLY A 357 -31.74 -8.48 19.75
C GLY A 357 -31.71 -6.99 19.43
N VAL A 358 -30.66 -6.47 18.85
CA VAL A 358 -30.59 -5.07 18.38
C VAL A 358 -31.46 -4.89 17.14
N ASP A 359 -32.30 -3.85 17.13
CA ASP A 359 -33.10 -3.48 15.96
C ASP A 359 -32.13 -3.09 14.80
N ASN A 360 -32.30 -3.77 13.66
CA ASN A 360 -31.50 -3.55 12.48
C ASN A 360 -31.52 -2.09 11.94
N ASN A 361 -32.62 -1.35 12.21
CA ASN A 361 -32.75 0.07 11.83
C ASN A 361 -31.87 1.01 12.67
N LYS A 362 -31.37 0.55 13.81
CA LYS A 362 -30.41 1.29 14.65
C LYS A 362 -28.96 1.11 14.19
N ILE A 363 -28.68 0.10 13.34
CA ILE A 363 -27.32 -0.26 12.91
C ILE A 363 -26.96 0.51 11.64
N ILE A 364 -25.97 1.37 11.76
CA ILE A 364 -25.42 2.20 10.67
C ILE A 364 -24.11 1.59 10.20
N LYS A 365 -24.03 1.26 8.91
CA LYS A 365 -22.81 0.93 8.23
C LYS A 365 -22.32 2.18 7.47
N ILE A 366 -21.06 2.54 7.66
CA ILE A 366 -20.45 3.64 6.90
C ILE A 366 -20.25 3.21 5.46
N ASN A 367 -20.75 3.99 4.53
CA ASN A 367 -20.64 3.73 3.10
C ASN A 367 -19.77 4.80 2.41
N PHE A 368 -18.56 4.41 1.99
CA PHE A 368 -17.66 5.29 1.24
C PHE A 368 -18.01 5.40 -0.25
N SER A 369 -18.87 4.52 -0.79
CA SER A 369 -19.25 4.56 -2.21
C SER A 369 -20.04 5.82 -2.56
N ASP A 370 -20.69 6.45 -1.59
CA ASP A 370 -21.51 7.64 -1.76
C ASP A 370 -20.70 8.96 -1.76
N LEU A 371 -19.41 8.89 -1.40
CA LEU A 371 -18.53 10.07 -1.46
C LEU A 371 -18.24 10.43 -2.92
N TYR A 372 -18.41 11.70 -3.28
CA TYR A 372 -17.99 12.21 -4.58
C TYR A 372 -16.54 12.68 -4.54
N MET A 373 -15.74 12.30 -5.56
CA MET A 373 -14.31 12.67 -5.60
C MET A 373 -14.10 14.19 -5.66
N THR A 374 -15.03 14.94 -6.23
CA THR A 374 -15.03 16.41 -6.17
C THR A 374 -15.10 16.91 -4.74
N GLU A 375 -16.02 16.39 -3.93
CA GLU A 375 -16.13 16.75 -2.51
C GLU A 375 -14.89 16.37 -1.71
N VAL A 376 -14.28 15.22 -2.05
CA VAL A 376 -13.03 14.73 -1.40
C VAL A 376 -11.84 15.64 -1.70
N PHE A 377 -11.77 16.23 -2.90
CA PHE A 377 -10.65 17.11 -3.28
C PHE A 377 -10.90 18.60 -2.97
N ASP A 378 -12.13 19.00 -2.71
CA ASP A 378 -12.48 20.39 -2.38
C ASP A 378 -12.37 20.69 -0.86
N MET A 379 -11.82 19.74 -0.08
CA MET A 379 -11.56 19.88 1.36
C MET A 379 -10.28 20.72 1.62
#